data_41c9a34db056afc16b21d446db32703c
#
_entry.id   41c9a34db056afc16b21d446db32703c
#
_cell.length_a   1.000
_cell.length_b   1.000
_cell.length_c   1.000
_cell.angle_alpha   90.00
_cell.angle_beta   90.00
_cell.angle_gamma   90.00
#
_symmetry.space_group_name_H-M   'P 1'
#
loop_
_entity.id
_entity.type
_entity.pdbx_description
1 polymer ?
#
loop_
_entity_poly.entity_id
_entity_poly.type
_entity_poly.pdbx_seq_one_letter_code
_entity_poly.pdbx_strand_id
1 'polypeptide(L)'
;MALNRDTTWRYVLVVVAVALSLAAWFCTVLGVYSTVTVNFESYLTASVWVLLLLAAVLLYTSQYGLVPNCILLYPIFGASVNLLLGSLTVRSLVPLFFDTVGTSIVAIIAGPVLGMATGLTTTVLGGVYFAYDLAFAPVGIFIGAAVGLMARRGVFNRLSSIIFPASVWASAPA
;
A
#
# COMPACT_ATOMS: atom_id res chain seq x y z
N MET A 1 20.62 -16.79 -17.79
CA MET A 1 20.68 -15.58 -16.97
C MET A 1 20.42 -16.02 -15.54
N ALA A 2 21.47 -16.21 -14.73
CA ALA A 2 21.33 -16.69 -13.35
C ALA A 2 20.77 -15.53 -12.51
N LEU A 3 19.56 -15.67 -12.00
CA LEU A 3 19.02 -14.75 -11.00
C LEU A 3 19.98 -14.77 -9.79
N ASN A 4 20.52 -13.59 -9.47
CA ASN A 4 21.39 -13.45 -8.33
C ASN A 4 20.61 -13.88 -7.06
N ARG A 5 21.21 -14.73 -6.23
CA ARG A 5 20.60 -15.32 -5.02
C ARG A 5 19.92 -14.25 -4.14
N ASP A 6 20.53 -13.06 -4.08
CA ASP A 6 19.99 -11.93 -3.30
C ASP A 6 18.70 -11.35 -3.87
N THR A 7 18.51 -11.42 -5.19
CA THR A 7 17.30 -10.93 -5.84
C THR A 7 16.15 -11.90 -5.65
N THR A 8 16.44 -13.21 -5.71
CA THR A 8 15.42 -14.26 -5.62
C THR A 8 14.74 -14.26 -4.25
N TRP A 9 15.50 -14.21 -3.15
CA TRP A 9 14.91 -14.26 -1.82
C TRP A 9 14.05 -13.03 -1.51
N ARG A 10 14.38 -11.86 -2.07
CA ARG A 10 13.59 -10.62 -1.93
C ARG A 10 12.23 -10.74 -2.61
N TYR A 11 12.17 -11.33 -3.80
CA TYR A 11 10.88 -11.65 -4.44
C TYR A 11 10.05 -12.63 -3.62
N VAL A 12 10.69 -13.63 -3.01
CA VAL A 12 10.01 -14.57 -2.10
C VAL A 12 9.39 -13.82 -0.93
N LEU A 13 10.10 -12.88 -0.30
CA LEU A 13 9.56 -12.07 0.79
C LEU A 13 8.33 -11.27 0.37
N VAL A 14 8.37 -10.65 -0.81
CA VAL A 14 7.22 -9.89 -1.34
C VAL A 14 6.03 -10.82 -1.59
N VAL A 15 6.24 -11.97 -2.22
CA VAL A 15 5.18 -12.95 -2.48
C VAL A 15 4.57 -13.46 -1.19
N VAL A 16 5.41 -13.79 -0.20
CA VAL A 16 4.94 -14.24 1.13
C VAL A 16 4.13 -13.13 1.82
N ALA A 17 4.59 -11.88 1.76
CA ALA A 17 3.86 -10.74 2.35
C ALA A 17 2.46 -10.56 1.72
N VAL A 18 2.36 -10.68 0.40
CA VAL A 18 1.07 -10.65 -0.32
C VAL A 18 0.18 -11.83 0.12
N ALA A 19 0.73 -13.02 0.20
CA ALA A 19 -0.02 -14.20 0.64
C ALA A 19 -0.53 -14.06 2.08
N LEU A 20 0.27 -13.52 2.99
CA LEU A 20 -0.13 -13.25 4.37
C LEU A 20 -1.25 -12.20 4.44
N SER A 21 -1.22 -11.16 3.62
CA SER A 21 -2.28 -10.16 3.58
C SER A 21 -3.60 -10.74 3.04
N LEU A 22 -3.53 -11.64 2.06
CA LEU A 22 -4.70 -12.38 1.56
C LEU A 22 -5.25 -13.34 2.61
N ALA A 23 -4.37 -14.03 3.36
CA ALA A 23 -4.79 -14.88 4.48
C ALA A 23 -5.47 -14.06 5.59
N ALA A 24 -4.94 -12.88 5.93
CA ALA A 24 -5.57 -11.96 6.87
C ALA A 24 -6.95 -11.51 6.41
N TRP A 25 -7.10 -11.16 5.13
CA TRP A 25 -8.39 -10.84 4.53
C TRP A 25 -9.39 -11.99 4.64
N PHE A 26 -8.94 -13.21 4.32
CA PHE A 26 -9.77 -14.41 4.43
C PHE A 26 -10.23 -14.65 5.88
N CYS A 27 -9.33 -14.49 6.86
CA CYS A 27 -9.68 -14.55 8.28
C CYS A 27 -10.73 -13.49 8.67
N THR A 28 -10.60 -12.26 8.13
CA THR A 28 -11.57 -11.19 8.38
C THR A 28 -12.94 -11.54 7.81
N VAL A 29 -12.99 -12.06 6.58
CA VAL A 29 -14.25 -12.50 5.94
C VAL A 29 -14.89 -13.64 6.74
N LEU A 30 -14.12 -14.63 7.18
CA LEU A 30 -14.64 -15.71 8.01
C LEU A 30 -15.17 -15.21 9.36
N GLY A 31 -14.48 -14.22 9.98
CA GLY A 31 -14.92 -13.60 11.22
C GLY A 31 -16.27 -12.90 11.09
N VAL A 32 -16.50 -12.19 9.99
CA VAL A 32 -17.79 -11.52 9.72
C VAL A 32 -18.94 -12.52 9.54
N TYR A 33 -18.67 -13.69 8.97
CA TYR A 33 -19.69 -14.72 8.76
C TYR A 33 -19.85 -15.70 9.92
N SER A 34 -18.89 -15.74 10.86
CA SER A 34 -18.99 -16.59 12.02
C SER A 34 -19.80 -15.89 13.12
N THR A 35 -21.09 -16.17 13.19
CA THR A 35 -21.97 -15.76 14.30
C THR A 35 -21.71 -16.57 15.59
N VAL A 36 -20.59 -17.30 15.65
CA VAL A 36 -20.30 -18.28 16.70
C VAL A 36 -19.27 -17.73 17.67
N THR A 37 -19.73 -17.43 18.86
CA THR A 37 -19.01 -17.20 20.14
C THR A 37 -17.98 -16.06 20.20
N VAL A 38 -18.16 -15.18 21.18
CA VAL A 38 -17.35 -13.99 21.52
C VAL A 38 -15.84 -14.26 21.59
N ASN A 39 -15.43 -15.48 21.98
CA ASN A 39 -14.03 -15.87 22.10
C ASN A 39 -13.34 -16.10 20.73
N PHE A 40 -14.07 -16.60 19.74
CA PHE A 40 -13.53 -16.88 18.40
C PHE A 40 -13.20 -15.60 17.63
N GLU A 41 -14.03 -14.57 17.75
CA GLU A 41 -13.78 -13.25 17.15
C GLU A 41 -12.48 -12.62 17.66
N SER A 42 -12.19 -12.77 18.94
CA SER A 42 -10.98 -12.24 19.57
C SER A 42 -9.71 -12.88 19.01
N TYR A 43 -9.69 -14.20 18.84
CA TYR A 43 -8.56 -14.93 18.25
C TYR A 43 -8.37 -14.61 16.76
N LEU A 44 -9.45 -14.51 15.99
CA LEU A 44 -9.39 -14.13 14.60
C LEU A 44 -8.83 -12.72 14.41
N THR A 45 -9.30 -11.77 15.21
CA THR A 45 -8.80 -10.40 15.17
C THR A 45 -7.30 -10.34 15.50
N ALA A 46 -6.87 -11.05 16.55
CA ALA A 46 -5.45 -11.12 16.90
C ALA A 46 -4.61 -11.73 15.77
N SER A 47 -5.08 -12.80 15.13
CA SER A 47 -4.38 -13.42 14.02
C SER A 47 -4.27 -12.50 12.80
N VAL A 48 -5.30 -11.73 12.47
CA VAL A 48 -5.28 -10.72 11.41
C VAL A 48 -4.18 -9.68 11.67
N TRP A 49 -4.09 -9.13 12.88
CA TRP A 49 -3.03 -8.20 13.25
C TRP A 49 -1.65 -8.79 13.09
N VAL A 50 -1.41 -10.01 13.58
CA VAL A 50 -0.13 -10.70 13.48
C VAL A 50 0.27 -10.91 12.02
N LEU A 51 -0.67 -11.37 11.17
CA LEU A 51 -0.41 -11.61 9.75
C LEU A 51 -0.06 -10.32 9.01
N LEU A 52 -0.78 -9.22 9.28
CA LEU A 52 -0.54 -7.93 8.60
C LEU A 52 0.77 -7.28 9.08
N LEU A 53 1.09 -7.34 10.37
CA LEU A 53 2.36 -6.85 10.90
C LEU A 53 3.54 -7.64 10.32
N LEU A 54 3.42 -8.97 10.24
CA LEU A 54 4.44 -9.80 9.62
C LEU A 54 4.61 -9.48 8.13
N ALA A 55 3.51 -9.30 7.40
CA ALA A 55 3.55 -8.87 6.00
C ALA A 55 4.25 -7.51 5.83
N ALA A 56 3.98 -6.55 6.71
CA ALA A 56 4.65 -5.25 6.70
C ALA A 56 6.16 -5.41 6.90
N VAL A 57 6.58 -6.15 7.92
CA VAL A 57 8.01 -6.43 8.18
C VAL A 57 8.68 -7.06 6.96
N LEU A 58 8.03 -8.02 6.30
CA LEU A 58 8.57 -8.68 5.11
C LEU A 58 8.72 -7.71 3.93
N LEU A 59 7.76 -6.82 3.70
CA LEU A 59 7.87 -5.78 2.67
C LEU A 59 9.03 -4.82 2.95
N TYR A 60 9.16 -4.34 4.18
CA TYR A 60 10.28 -3.46 4.58
C TYR A 60 11.63 -4.16 4.46
N THR A 61 11.74 -5.40 4.95
CA THR A 61 13.00 -6.16 4.89
C THR A 61 13.41 -6.49 3.45
N SER A 62 12.45 -6.68 2.55
CA SER A 62 12.73 -6.88 1.12
C SER A 62 13.43 -5.68 0.47
N GLN A 63 13.23 -4.48 0.99
CA GLN A 63 13.82 -3.22 0.49
C GLN A 63 15.08 -2.81 1.25
N TYR A 64 15.32 -3.41 2.41
CA TYR A 64 16.49 -3.08 3.23
C TYR A 64 17.80 -3.29 2.46
N GLY A 65 18.67 -2.29 2.46
CA GLY A 65 19.93 -2.29 1.72
C GLY A 65 19.81 -2.09 0.19
N LEU A 66 18.60 -2.01 -0.39
CA LEU A 66 18.39 -1.63 -1.81
C LEU A 66 18.20 -0.12 -1.96
N VAL A 67 17.57 0.50 -0.97
CA VAL A 67 17.27 1.93 -0.99
C VAL A 67 17.91 2.59 0.25
N PRO A 68 18.26 3.89 0.16
CA PRO A 68 18.71 4.66 1.33
C PRO A 68 17.68 4.60 2.46
N ASN A 69 18.13 4.60 3.71
CA ASN A 69 17.27 4.47 4.89
C ASN A 69 16.20 5.58 4.95
N CYS A 70 16.48 6.78 4.43
CA CYS A 70 15.48 7.85 4.35
C CYS A 70 14.29 7.50 3.46
N ILE A 71 14.49 6.70 2.40
CA ILE A 71 13.40 6.26 1.50
C ILE A 71 12.52 5.21 2.18
N LEU A 72 13.05 4.45 3.13
CA LEU A 72 12.27 3.50 3.92
C LEU A 72 11.24 4.20 4.83
N LEU A 73 11.37 5.51 5.06
CA LEU A 73 10.38 6.31 5.80
C LEU A 73 9.19 6.75 4.92
N TYR A 74 9.30 6.68 3.59
CA TYR A 74 8.24 7.11 2.67
C TYR A 74 6.91 6.40 2.90
N PRO A 75 6.85 5.09 3.18
CA PRO A 75 5.59 4.43 3.51
C PRO A 75 4.89 5.02 4.73
N ILE A 76 5.62 5.42 5.76
CA ILE A 76 5.06 6.05 6.97
C ILE A 76 4.50 7.42 6.61
N PHE A 77 5.26 8.23 5.85
CA PHE A 77 4.80 9.54 5.37
C PHE A 77 3.56 9.41 4.49
N GLY A 78 3.58 8.51 3.51
CA GLY A 78 2.44 8.27 2.62
C GLY A 78 1.19 7.77 3.37
N ALA A 79 1.37 6.90 4.36
CA ALA A 79 0.28 6.45 5.22
C ALA A 79 -0.30 7.60 6.06
N SER A 80 0.54 8.49 6.58
CA SER A 80 0.08 9.70 7.30
C SER A 80 -0.74 10.61 6.41
N VAL A 81 -0.33 10.82 5.15
CA VAL A 81 -1.10 11.58 4.15
C VAL A 81 -2.45 10.92 3.89
N ASN A 82 -2.48 9.60 3.72
CA ASN A 82 -3.72 8.86 3.51
C ASN A 82 -4.70 9.01 4.68
N LEU A 83 -4.22 8.85 5.92
CA LEU A 83 -5.05 8.98 7.12
C LEU A 83 -5.58 10.41 7.30
N LEU A 84 -4.76 11.43 7.03
CA LEU A 84 -5.18 12.82 7.08
C LEU A 84 -6.27 13.11 6.04
N LEU A 85 -6.04 12.73 4.77
CA LEU A 85 -7.00 12.94 3.71
C LEU A 85 -8.29 12.12 3.93
N GLY A 86 -8.16 10.87 4.38
CA GLY A 86 -9.29 10.03 4.75
C GLY A 86 -10.14 10.65 5.86
N SER A 87 -9.52 11.22 6.89
CA SER A 87 -10.24 11.88 7.98
C SER A 87 -11.01 13.15 7.54
N LEU A 88 -10.51 13.85 6.52
CA LEU A 88 -11.19 15.01 5.93
C LEU A 88 -12.40 14.59 5.09
N THR A 89 -12.31 13.45 4.39
CA THR A 89 -13.40 12.98 3.52
C THR A 89 -14.58 12.41 4.29
N VAL A 90 -14.35 11.80 5.45
CA VAL A 90 -15.44 11.31 6.34
C VAL A 90 -16.36 12.45 6.76
N ARG A 91 -15.85 13.70 6.80
CA ARG A 91 -16.62 14.89 7.17
C ARG A 91 -17.26 15.59 5.96
N SER A 92 -16.89 15.21 4.74
CA SER A 92 -17.44 15.79 3.52
C SER A 92 -18.64 14.99 3.05
N LEU A 93 -19.66 15.69 2.51
CA LEU A 93 -20.86 15.08 1.90
C LEU A 93 -20.55 14.31 0.60
N VAL A 94 -19.31 14.40 0.11
CA VAL A 94 -18.87 13.75 -1.12
C VAL A 94 -18.04 12.53 -0.76
N PRO A 95 -18.43 11.31 -1.16
CA PRO A 95 -17.67 10.08 -0.90
C PRO A 95 -16.43 10.02 -1.82
N LEU A 96 -15.44 10.86 -1.55
CA LEU A 96 -14.17 10.86 -2.26
C LEU A 96 -13.17 9.99 -1.45
N PHE A 97 -12.73 8.91 -2.05
CA PHE A 97 -11.75 8.00 -1.47
C PHE A 97 -10.33 8.54 -1.71
N PHE A 98 -9.90 9.52 -0.90
CA PHE A 98 -8.54 10.07 -0.95
C PHE A 98 -7.53 9.30 -0.09
N ASP A 99 -7.95 8.22 0.49
CA ASP A 99 -7.16 7.34 1.38
C ASP A 99 -6.02 6.56 0.67
N THR A 100 -5.91 6.70 -0.65
CA THR A 100 -4.89 6.04 -1.47
C THR A 100 -3.91 7.00 -2.15
N VAL A 101 -4.07 8.30 -1.96
CA VAL A 101 -3.23 9.33 -2.60
C VAL A 101 -1.78 9.20 -2.17
N GLY A 102 -1.51 9.07 -0.87
CA GLY A 102 -0.16 8.87 -0.35
C GLY A 102 0.47 7.57 -0.84
N THR A 103 -0.32 6.48 -0.93
CA THR A 103 0.11 5.20 -1.50
C THR A 103 0.55 5.38 -2.95
N SER A 104 -0.24 6.11 -3.74
CA SER A 104 0.06 6.37 -5.16
C SER A 104 1.31 7.22 -5.33
N ILE A 105 1.48 8.29 -4.54
CA ILE A 105 2.67 9.15 -4.56
C ILE A 105 3.92 8.34 -4.25
N VAL A 106 3.92 7.56 -3.17
CA VAL A 106 5.06 6.73 -2.80
C VAL A 106 5.35 5.66 -3.85
N ALA A 107 4.32 5.03 -4.42
CA ALA A 107 4.49 4.05 -5.48
C ALA A 107 5.15 4.62 -6.75
N ILE A 108 4.82 5.87 -7.11
CA ILE A 108 5.41 6.56 -8.26
C ILE A 108 6.87 6.91 -7.99
N ILE A 109 7.18 7.45 -6.81
CA ILE A 109 8.52 7.97 -6.48
C ILE A 109 9.48 6.83 -6.11
N ALA A 110 9.04 5.92 -5.25
CA ALA A 110 9.90 4.91 -4.63
C ALA A 110 9.67 3.49 -5.18
N GLY A 111 8.68 3.31 -6.05
CA GLY A 111 8.41 2.06 -6.75
C GLY A 111 7.37 1.17 -6.07
N PRO A 112 7.01 0.04 -6.74
CA PRO A 112 5.84 -0.75 -6.38
C PRO A 112 5.90 -1.36 -4.98
N VAL A 113 7.06 -1.83 -4.53
CA VAL A 113 7.17 -2.51 -3.22
C VAL A 113 6.98 -1.52 -2.06
N LEU A 114 7.53 -0.31 -2.17
CA LEU A 114 7.30 0.73 -1.16
C LEU A 114 5.88 1.29 -1.24
N GLY A 115 5.27 1.32 -2.43
CA GLY A 115 3.84 1.59 -2.60
C GLY A 115 2.97 0.55 -1.88
N MET A 116 3.26 -0.74 -2.06
CA MET A 116 2.59 -1.83 -1.32
C MET A 116 2.75 -1.67 0.19
N ALA A 117 3.97 -1.36 0.66
CA ALA A 117 4.25 -1.13 2.06
C ALA A 117 3.45 0.07 2.60
N THR A 118 3.28 1.14 1.80
CA THR A 118 2.46 2.30 2.17
C THR A 118 0.99 1.93 2.35
N GLY A 119 0.41 1.22 1.37
CA GLY A 119 -0.98 0.76 1.44
C GLY A 119 -1.23 -0.11 2.67
N LEU A 120 -0.33 -1.06 2.94
CA LEU A 120 -0.42 -1.93 4.10
C LEU A 120 -0.24 -1.15 5.42
N THR A 121 0.73 -0.23 5.49
CA THR A 121 0.95 0.62 6.68
C THR A 121 -0.28 1.50 6.96
N THR A 122 -0.89 2.08 5.92
CA THR A 122 -2.14 2.85 6.05
C THR A 122 -3.23 2.01 6.69
N THR A 123 -3.43 0.79 6.19
CA THR A 123 -4.46 -0.13 6.68
C THR A 123 -4.20 -0.57 8.13
N VAL A 124 -2.95 -0.88 8.47
CA VAL A 124 -2.57 -1.25 9.85
C VAL A 124 -2.80 -0.07 10.81
N LEU A 125 -2.39 1.14 10.43
CA LEU A 125 -2.62 2.33 11.26
C LEU A 125 -4.11 2.70 11.34
N GLY A 126 -4.85 2.62 10.23
CA GLY A 126 -6.30 2.83 10.19
C GLY A 126 -7.05 1.84 11.06
N GLY A 127 -6.62 0.57 11.06
CA GLY A 127 -7.20 -0.51 11.86
C GLY A 127 -7.15 -0.27 13.37
N VAL A 128 -6.25 0.59 13.87
CA VAL A 128 -6.22 1.02 15.28
C VAL A 128 -7.46 1.84 15.63
N TYR A 129 -7.97 2.62 14.67
CA TYR A 129 -9.16 3.46 14.85
C TYR A 129 -10.44 2.72 14.44
N PHE A 130 -10.36 1.97 13.34
CA PHE A 130 -11.49 1.26 12.75
C PHE A 130 -11.05 -0.16 12.33
N ALA A 131 -11.39 -1.16 13.12
CA ALA A 131 -10.98 -2.55 12.89
C ALA A 131 -11.37 -3.09 11.50
N TYR A 132 -12.45 -2.58 10.89
CA TYR A 132 -12.85 -2.98 9.53
C TYR A 132 -11.85 -2.55 8.44
N ASP A 133 -11.01 -1.55 8.70
CA ASP A 133 -9.98 -1.12 7.74
C ASP A 133 -8.98 -2.25 7.46
N LEU A 134 -8.75 -3.15 8.40
CA LEU A 134 -7.86 -4.30 8.22
C LEU A 134 -8.28 -5.21 7.07
N ALA A 135 -9.57 -5.25 6.74
CA ALA A 135 -10.08 -5.99 5.59
C ALA A 135 -9.63 -5.42 4.24
N PHE A 136 -9.21 -4.16 4.20
CA PHE A 136 -8.78 -3.49 2.96
C PHE A 136 -7.27 -3.61 2.70
N ALA A 137 -6.52 -4.33 3.53
CA ALA A 137 -5.07 -4.50 3.36
C ALA A 137 -4.67 -5.02 1.96
N PRO A 138 -5.32 -6.04 1.37
CA PRO A 138 -4.98 -6.49 0.01
C PRO A 138 -5.26 -5.43 -1.05
N VAL A 139 -6.28 -4.58 -0.86
CA VAL A 139 -6.63 -3.49 -1.78
C VAL A 139 -5.52 -2.45 -1.78
N GLY A 140 -5.06 -2.02 -0.61
CA GLY A 140 -3.94 -1.08 -0.47
C GLY A 140 -2.64 -1.59 -1.10
N ILE A 141 -2.33 -2.87 -0.89
CA ILE A 141 -1.18 -3.55 -1.52
C ILE A 141 -1.35 -3.57 -3.05
N PHE A 142 -2.52 -3.94 -3.54
CA PHE A 142 -2.80 -4.00 -4.99
C PHE A 142 -2.65 -2.63 -5.65
N ILE A 143 -3.18 -1.57 -5.04
CA ILE A 143 -3.07 -0.19 -5.55
C ILE A 143 -1.59 0.22 -5.60
N GLY A 144 -0.83 0.01 -4.53
CA GLY A 144 0.59 0.31 -4.48
C GLY A 144 1.40 -0.43 -5.56
N ALA A 145 1.11 -1.72 -5.76
CA ALA A 145 1.74 -2.52 -6.81
C ALA A 145 1.38 -2.00 -8.21
N ALA A 146 0.08 -1.83 -8.49
CA ALA A 146 -0.42 -1.42 -9.81
C ALA A 146 0.12 -0.05 -10.21
N VAL A 147 0.00 0.95 -9.34
CA VAL A 147 0.49 2.31 -9.61
C VAL A 147 2.00 2.33 -9.80
N GLY A 148 2.76 1.62 -8.94
CA GLY A 148 4.21 1.56 -9.06
C GLY A 148 4.69 0.83 -10.32
N LEU A 149 4.00 -0.21 -10.77
CA LEU A 149 4.28 -0.88 -12.03
C LEU A 149 3.93 -0.01 -13.24
N MET A 150 2.82 0.73 -13.19
CA MET A 150 2.44 1.70 -14.22
C MET A 150 3.48 2.83 -14.31
N ALA A 151 3.96 3.34 -13.18
CA ALA A 151 5.02 4.35 -13.13
C ALA A 151 6.31 3.85 -13.80
N ARG A 152 6.74 2.63 -13.48
CA ARG A 152 7.92 2.01 -14.11
C ARG A 152 7.78 1.82 -15.63
N ARG A 153 6.56 1.64 -16.12
CA ARG A 153 6.26 1.55 -17.56
C ARG A 153 6.12 2.92 -18.24
N GLY A 154 6.31 4.02 -17.52
CA GLY A 154 6.24 5.38 -18.04
C GLY A 154 4.81 5.84 -18.38
N VAL A 155 3.78 5.19 -17.84
CA VAL A 155 2.37 5.56 -18.10
C VAL A 155 2.10 7.00 -17.67
N PHE A 156 2.65 7.42 -16.54
CA PHE A 156 2.47 8.79 -16.04
C PHE A 156 3.24 9.85 -16.86
N ASN A 157 4.32 9.48 -17.54
CA ASN A 157 5.03 10.39 -18.43
C ASN A 157 4.16 10.78 -19.64
N ARG A 158 3.30 9.88 -20.12
CA ARG A 158 2.36 10.15 -21.21
C ARG A 158 1.16 10.96 -20.73
N LEU A 159 0.68 10.74 -19.51
CA LEU A 159 -0.42 11.51 -18.91
C LEU A 159 0.00 12.97 -18.67
N SER A 160 1.23 13.23 -18.23
CA SER A 160 1.73 14.61 -18.09
C SER A 160 1.74 15.36 -19.43
N SER A 161 2.01 14.67 -20.54
CA SER A 161 1.97 15.27 -21.88
C SER A 161 0.55 15.51 -22.39
N ILE A 162 -0.47 14.86 -21.81
CA ILE A 162 -1.88 15.08 -22.14
C ILE A 162 -2.48 16.22 -21.29
N ILE A 163 -2.08 16.31 -20.02
CA ILE A 163 -2.61 17.29 -19.06
C ILE A 163 -1.98 18.67 -19.25
N PHE A 164 -0.71 18.72 -19.68
CA PHE A 164 -0.04 19.96 -20.08
C PHE A 164 -0.11 20.10 -21.59
N PRO A 165 -1.08 20.83 -22.14
CA PRO A 165 -1.15 21.02 -23.58
C PRO A 165 0.13 21.71 -24.08
N ALA A 166 0.55 21.32 -25.27
CA ALA A 166 1.77 21.80 -25.93
C ALA A 166 1.90 23.33 -26.00
N SER A 167 0.82 24.07 -25.74
CA SER A 167 0.77 25.53 -25.64
C SER A 167 1.69 26.11 -24.55
N VAL A 168 1.97 25.36 -23.47
CA VAL A 168 2.87 25.81 -22.40
C VAL A 168 4.33 25.69 -22.81
N TRP A 169 4.66 24.76 -23.71
CA TRP A 169 6.02 24.57 -24.22
C TRP A 169 6.35 25.43 -25.44
N ALA A 170 5.31 25.90 -26.15
CA ALA A 170 5.47 26.77 -27.31
C ALA A 170 5.80 28.25 -26.94
N SER A 171 5.68 28.62 -25.68
CA SER A 171 5.97 29.97 -25.18
C SER A 171 7.34 30.09 -24.47
N ALA A 172 8.17 29.04 -24.46
CA ALA A 172 9.55 29.16 -23.99
C ALA A 172 10.36 29.95 -25.01
N PRO A 173 10.88 31.14 -24.65
CA PRO A 173 11.76 31.88 -25.57
C PRO A 173 13.03 31.10 -25.83
N ALA A 174 13.45 31.09 -27.10
CA ALA A 174 14.69 30.50 -27.60
C ALA A 174 15.92 31.20 -27.02
#